data_05cd80723faa0418a2f385950850a60c
#
_entry.id   05cd80723faa0418a2f385950850a60c
#
_cell.length_a   1.000
_cell.length_b   1.000
_cell.length_c   1.000
_cell.angle_alpha   90.00
_cell.angle_beta   90.00
_cell.angle_gamma   90.00
#
_symmetry.space_group_name_H-M   'P 1'
#
loop_
_entity.id
_entity.type
_entity.pdbx_description
1 polymer ?
#
loop_
_entity_poly.entity_id
_entity_poly.type
_entity_poly.pdbx_seq_one_letter_code
_entity_poly.pdbx_strand_id
1 'polypeptide(L)'
;MTVDEKKDSLISYRLAQAKEAIDDAAFLFENHRGLRSVVNRIYYAMFYAVLALLVTEPFQGSKHSGVIGYFNKRFVREGIFPPETGKYLNLAFEARQESDYKELFMKKNKS
;
A
#
# COMPACT_ATOMS: atom_id res chain seq x y z
N MET A 1 -8.61 22.69 15.80
CA MET A 1 -8.77 21.23 15.80
C MET A 1 -7.97 20.59 16.92
N THR A 2 -8.57 19.68 17.64
CA THR A 2 -7.86 18.87 18.63
C THR A 2 -6.95 17.86 17.95
N VAL A 3 -6.05 17.23 18.72
CA VAL A 3 -5.18 16.18 18.21
C VAL A 3 -6.00 15.00 17.67
N ASP A 4 -7.06 14.60 18.39
CA ASP A 4 -7.91 13.50 17.97
C ASP A 4 -8.69 13.82 16.70
N GLU A 5 -9.17 15.06 16.55
CA GLU A 5 -9.83 15.48 15.32
C GLU A 5 -8.86 15.46 14.12
N LYS A 6 -7.62 15.88 14.35
CA LYS A 6 -6.58 15.82 13.29
C LYS A 6 -6.29 14.38 12.89
N LYS A 7 -6.19 13.47 13.87
CA LYS A 7 -5.98 12.04 13.58
C LYS A 7 -7.15 11.46 12.80
N ASP A 8 -8.38 11.76 13.20
CA ASP A 8 -9.58 11.28 12.50
C ASP A 8 -9.61 11.78 11.06
N SER A 9 -9.26 13.05 10.84
CA SER A 9 -9.19 13.62 9.50
C SER A 9 -8.14 12.93 8.65
N LEU A 10 -6.98 12.62 9.22
CA LEU A 10 -5.92 11.92 8.50
C LEU A 10 -6.30 10.49 8.16
N ILE A 11 -6.96 9.79 9.10
CA ILE A 11 -7.46 8.43 8.85
C ILE A 11 -8.45 8.45 7.68
N SER A 12 -9.42 9.36 7.72
CA SER A 12 -10.40 9.49 6.64
C SER A 12 -9.74 9.78 5.29
N TYR A 13 -8.74 10.65 5.29
CA TYR A 13 -7.99 10.98 4.08
C TYR A 13 -7.28 9.74 3.52
N ARG A 14 -6.59 8.98 4.38
CA ARG A 14 -5.87 7.77 3.95
C ARG A 14 -6.81 6.69 3.44
N LEU A 15 -7.97 6.52 4.08
CA LEU A 15 -8.97 5.56 3.62
C LEU A 15 -9.57 5.97 2.28
N ALA A 16 -9.78 7.28 2.07
CA ALA A 16 -10.25 7.78 0.78
C ALA A 16 -9.19 7.52 -0.32
N GLN A 17 -7.91 7.73 -0.01
CA GLN A 17 -6.84 7.40 -0.95
C GLN A 17 -6.82 5.90 -1.30
N ALA A 18 -7.03 5.05 -0.30
CA ALA A 18 -7.07 3.60 -0.50
C ALA A 18 -8.23 3.21 -1.43
N LYS A 19 -9.42 3.78 -1.20
CA LYS A 19 -10.58 3.52 -2.04
C LYS A 19 -10.36 3.99 -3.47
N GLU A 20 -9.83 5.19 -3.64
CA GLU A 20 -9.52 5.72 -4.97
C GLU A 20 -8.53 4.82 -5.70
N ALA A 21 -7.49 4.37 -5.02
CA ALA A 21 -6.48 3.50 -5.63
C ALA A 21 -7.07 2.16 -6.08
N ILE A 22 -7.96 1.55 -5.27
CA ILE A 22 -8.56 0.27 -5.65
C ILE A 22 -9.57 0.46 -6.79
N ASP A 23 -10.30 1.55 -6.81
CA ASP A 23 -11.22 1.87 -7.90
C ASP A 23 -10.44 2.08 -9.21
N ASP A 24 -9.29 2.78 -9.13
CA ASP A 24 -8.40 2.97 -10.28
C ASP A 24 -7.84 1.64 -10.78
N ALA A 25 -7.45 0.74 -9.87
CA ALA A 25 -6.95 -0.58 -10.25
C ALA A 25 -8.02 -1.37 -11.01
N ALA A 26 -9.26 -1.37 -10.51
CA ALA A 26 -10.36 -2.06 -11.16
C ALA A 26 -10.63 -1.49 -12.56
N PHE A 27 -10.64 -0.17 -12.69
CA PHE A 27 -10.84 0.48 -13.99
C PHE A 27 -9.74 0.11 -14.98
N LEU A 28 -8.49 0.18 -14.54
CA LEU A 28 -7.34 -0.13 -15.40
C LEU A 28 -7.38 -1.59 -15.85
N PHE A 29 -7.71 -2.50 -14.93
CA PHE A 29 -7.79 -3.91 -15.24
C PHE A 29 -8.91 -4.21 -16.26
N GLU A 30 -10.10 -3.64 -16.03
CA GLU A 30 -11.27 -3.83 -16.90
C GLU A 30 -11.03 -3.26 -18.30
N ASN A 31 -10.23 -2.24 -18.42
CA ASN A 31 -9.93 -1.57 -19.69
C ASN A 31 -8.60 -2.01 -20.31
N HIS A 32 -8.01 -3.07 -19.81
CA HIS A 32 -6.78 -3.67 -20.34
C HIS A 32 -5.62 -2.65 -20.46
N ARG A 33 -5.44 -1.83 -19.40
CA ARG A 33 -4.47 -0.72 -19.43
C ARG A 33 -3.07 -1.08 -18.93
N GLY A 34 -2.76 -2.35 -18.86
CA GLY A 34 -1.43 -2.80 -18.49
C GLY A 34 -1.31 -3.22 -17.04
N LEU A 35 -0.74 -4.41 -16.86
CA LEU A 35 -0.66 -5.04 -15.53
C LEU A 35 0.21 -4.25 -14.58
N ARG A 36 1.25 -3.56 -15.07
CA ARG A 36 2.12 -2.77 -14.21
C ARG A 36 1.35 -1.69 -13.48
N SER A 37 0.50 -0.96 -14.19
CA SER A 37 -0.33 0.09 -13.56
C SER A 37 -1.33 -0.49 -12.59
N VAL A 38 -1.93 -1.63 -12.91
CA VAL A 38 -2.86 -2.34 -12.02
C VAL A 38 -2.15 -2.74 -10.73
N VAL A 39 -0.99 -3.37 -10.83
CA VAL A 39 -0.19 -3.81 -9.67
C VAL A 39 0.17 -2.61 -8.79
N ASN A 40 0.59 -1.51 -9.40
CA ASN A 40 0.93 -0.28 -8.67
C ASN A 40 -0.27 0.22 -7.85
N ARG A 41 -1.45 0.27 -8.47
CA ARG A 41 -2.65 0.78 -7.78
C ARG A 41 -3.13 -0.16 -6.68
N ILE A 42 -3.06 -1.47 -6.88
CA ILE A 42 -3.40 -2.44 -5.84
C ILE A 42 -2.48 -2.27 -4.63
N TYR A 43 -1.18 -2.19 -4.87
CA TYR A 43 -0.22 -2.00 -3.79
C TYR A 43 -0.51 -0.74 -3.00
N TYR A 44 -0.75 0.39 -3.67
CA TYR A 44 -1.01 1.65 -2.98
C TYR A 44 -2.35 1.65 -2.24
N ALA A 45 -3.36 0.93 -2.74
CA ALA A 45 -4.60 0.76 -2.00
C ALA A 45 -4.33 0.09 -0.64
N MET A 46 -3.55 -0.98 -0.65
CA MET A 46 -3.17 -1.68 0.59
C MET A 46 -2.32 -0.79 1.49
N PHE A 47 -1.35 -0.10 0.91
CA PHE A 47 -0.42 0.75 1.66
C PHE A 47 -1.14 1.91 2.34
N TYR A 48 -2.04 2.59 1.65
CA TYR A 48 -2.82 3.69 2.23
C TYR A 48 -3.73 3.20 3.37
N ALA A 49 -4.32 2.01 3.23
CA ALA A 49 -5.11 1.42 4.29
C ALA A 49 -4.26 1.15 5.54
N VAL A 50 -3.04 0.63 5.34
CA VAL A 50 -2.10 0.42 6.44
C VAL A 50 -1.71 1.75 7.08
N LEU A 51 -1.43 2.77 6.28
CA LEU A 51 -1.11 4.10 6.83
C LEU A 51 -2.24 4.64 7.69
N ALA A 52 -3.51 4.44 7.28
CA ALA A 52 -4.65 4.86 8.09
C ALA A 52 -4.65 4.17 9.45
N LEU A 53 -4.37 2.87 9.46
CA LEU A 53 -4.28 2.09 10.70
C LEU A 53 -3.16 2.61 11.60
N LEU A 54 -1.99 2.93 11.03
CA LEU A 54 -0.82 3.35 11.79
C LEU A 54 -0.96 4.77 12.38
N VAL A 55 -1.93 5.55 11.94
CA VAL A 55 -2.17 6.88 12.55
C VAL A 55 -2.42 6.76 14.05
N THR A 56 -3.03 5.67 14.50
CA THR A 56 -3.35 5.46 15.92
C THR A 56 -2.20 4.81 16.70
N GLU A 57 -1.09 4.51 16.05
CA GLU A 57 0.04 3.80 16.65
C GLU A 57 1.20 4.76 16.91
N PRO A 58 2.08 4.47 17.90
CA PRO A 58 3.27 5.28 18.16
C PRO A 58 4.37 4.98 17.14
N PHE A 59 4.05 5.16 15.86
CA PHE A 59 4.97 4.90 14.77
C PHE A 59 5.26 6.21 14.04
N GLN A 60 6.55 6.45 13.78
CA GLN A 60 6.98 7.57 12.97
C GLN A 60 7.92 7.05 11.88
N GLY A 61 7.66 7.44 10.66
CA GLY A 61 8.44 7.01 9.53
C GLY A 61 7.64 7.09 8.25
N SER A 62 8.35 7.17 7.13
CA SER A 62 7.71 7.31 5.82
C SER A 62 8.21 6.27 4.82
N LYS A 63 9.23 5.49 5.16
CA LYS A 63 9.74 4.46 4.26
C LYS A 63 8.76 3.29 4.20
N HIS A 64 8.51 2.82 2.99
CA HIS A 64 7.56 1.73 2.77
C HIS A 64 7.95 0.47 3.54
N SER A 65 9.22 0.09 3.52
CA SER A 65 9.69 -1.10 4.25
C SER A 65 9.47 -0.98 5.76
N GLY A 66 9.66 0.20 6.32
CA GLY A 66 9.42 0.45 7.74
C GLY A 66 7.95 0.35 8.11
N VAL A 67 7.07 0.90 7.27
CA VAL A 67 5.62 0.83 7.46
C VAL A 67 5.15 -0.62 7.41
N ILE A 68 5.58 -1.37 6.41
CA ILE A 68 5.21 -2.78 6.23
C ILE A 68 5.75 -3.63 7.38
N GLY A 69 7.00 -3.39 7.78
CA GLY A 69 7.60 -4.10 8.91
C GLY A 69 6.86 -3.86 10.21
N TYR A 70 6.48 -2.61 10.49
CA TYR A 70 5.70 -2.29 11.68
C TYR A 70 4.33 -2.97 11.66
N PHE A 71 3.64 -2.92 10.52
CA PHE A 71 2.35 -3.58 10.37
C PHE A 71 2.46 -5.08 10.66
N ASN A 72 3.44 -5.75 10.07
CA ASN A 72 3.61 -7.19 10.27
C ASN A 72 3.92 -7.53 11.72
N LYS A 73 4.77 -6.75 12.38
CA LYS A 73 5.14 -7.00 13.78
C LYS A 73 3.96 -6.75 14.72
N ARG A 74 3.32 -5.60 14.60
CA ARG A 74 2.32 -5.14 15.55
C ARG A 74 0.95 -5.77 15.33
N PHE A 75 0.56 -5.98 14.08
CA PHE A 75 -0.80 -6.40 13.77
C PHE A 75 -0.90 -7.86 13.32
N VAL A 76 0.11 -8.37 12.64
CA VAL A 76 0.07 -9.76 12.17
C VAL A 76 0.68 -10.71 13.20
N ARG A 77 1.90 -10.44 13.64
CA ARG A 77 2.60 -11.30 14.58
C ARG A 77 1.90 -11.39 15.94
N GLU A 78 1.30 -10.29 16.38
CA GLU A 78 0.54 -10.26 17.62
C GLU A 78 -0.89 -10.79 17.48
N GLY A 79 -1.27 -11.24 16.28
CA GLY A 79 -2.53 -11.94 16.05
C GLY A 79 -3.76 -11.05 15.89
N ILE A 80 -3.60 -9.75 15.69
CA ILE A 80 -4.74 -8.84 15.46
C ILE A 80 -5.34 -9.09 14.08
N PHE A 81 -4.49 -9.32 13.07
CA PHE A 81 -4.91 -9.72 11.73
C PHE A 81 -4.39 -11.12 11.41
N PRO A 82 -5.08 -11.85 10.51
CA PRO A 82 -4.60 -13.17 10.09
C PRO A 82 -3.24 -13.10 9.39
N PRO A 83 -2.44 -14.17 9.44
CA PRO A 83 -1.13 -14.21 8.76
C PRO A 83 -1.21 -13.89 7.27
N GLU A 84 -2.30 -14.25 6.62
CA GLU A 84 -2.50 -14.02 5.18
C GLU A 84 -2.46 -12.53 4.84
N THR A 85 -2.91 -11.66 5.75
CA THR A 85 -2.91 -10.21 5.55
C THR A 85 -1.50 -9.69 5.30
N GLY A 86 -0.55 -10.11 6.14
CA GLY A 86 0.86 -9.74 5.99
C GLY A 86 1.48 -10.32 4.73
N LYS A 87 1.13 -11.57 4.42
CA LYS A 87 1.63 -12.25 3.23
C LYS A 87 1.19 -11.52 1.95
N TYR A 88 -0.08 -11.13 1.85
CA TYR A 88 -0.59 -10.42 0.67
C TYR A 88 0.04 -9.04 0.54
N LEU A 89 0.23 -8.33 1.64
CA LEU A 89 0.88 -7.02 1.61
C LEU A 89 2.33 -7.15 1.12
N ASN A 90 3.06 -8.14 1.62
CA ASN A 90 4.44 -8.40 1.20
C ASN A 90 4.51 -8.76 -0.29
N LEU A 91 3.59 -9.61 -0.76
CA LEU A 91 3.52 -9.99 -2.17
C LEU A 91 3.23 -8.78 -3.07
N ALA A 92 2.32 -7.92 -2.65
CA ALA A 92 2.00 -6.71 -3.41
C ALA A 92 3.20 -5.76 -3.49
N PHE A 93 3.93 -5.59 -2.37
CA PHE A 93 5.13 -4.77 -2.33
C PHE A 93 6.20 -5.32 -3.27
N GLU A 94 6.46 -6.62 -3.21
CA GLU A 94 7.45 -7.27 -4.07
C GLU A 94 7.05 -7.20 -5.54
N ALA A 95 5.78 -7.44 -5.85
CA ALA A 95 5.28 -7.38 -7.22
C ALA A 95 5.44 -5.97 -7.81
N ARG A 96 5.16 -4.94 -7.01
CA ARG A 96 5.35 -3.56 -7.46
C ARG A 96 6.82 -3.28 -7.74
N GLN A 97 7.72 -3.67 -6.83
CA GLN A 97 9.15 -3.45 -7.00
C GLN A 97 9.68 -4.19 -8.23
N GLU A 98 9.28 -5.43 -8.42
CA GLU A 98 9.69 -6.23 -9.57
C GLU A 98 9.18 -5.62 -10.87
N SER A 99 7.94 -5.18 -10.90
CA SER A 99 7.33 -4.54 -12.06
C SER A 99 8.08 -3.26 -12.45
N ASP A 100 8.41 -2.43 -11.46
CA ASP A 100 9.16 -1.19 -11.68
C ASP A 100 10.58 -1.49 -12.19
N TYR A 101 11.23 -2.50 -11.61
CA TYR A 101 12.58 -2.92 -12.04
C TYR A 101 12.57 -3.42 -13.48
N LYS A 102 11.63 -4.25 -13.84
CA LYS A 102 11.51 -4.78 -15.19
C LYS A 102 11.31 -3.67 -16.22
N GLU A 103 10.49 -2.67 -15.90
CA GLU A 103 10.31 -1.54 -16.80
C GLU A 103 11.60 -0.76 -16.99
N LEU A 104 12.31 -0.48 -15.90
CA LEU A 104 13.59 0.23 -15.98
C LEU A 104 14.60 -0.56 -16.83
N PHE A 105 14.67 -1.87 -16.63
CA PHE A 105 15.57 -2.75 -17.37
C PHE A 105 15.21 -2.76 -18.86
N MET A 106 13.93 -2.87 -19.20
CA MET A 106 13.48 -2.87 -20.58
C MET A 106 13.79 -1.55 -21.28
N LYS A 107 13.64 -0.42 -20.60
CA LYS A 107 13.99 0.90 -21.14
C LYS A 107 15.49 0.98 -21.47
N LYS A 108 16.34 0.45 -20.58
CA LYS A 108 17.78 0.46 -20.81
C LYS A 108 18.19 -0.37 -22.03
N ASN A 109 17.50 -1.48 -22.27
CA ASN A 109 17.79 -2.37 -23.37
C ASN A 109 17.26 -1.88 -24.71
N LYS A 110 16.37 -0.91 -24.72
CA LYS A 110 15.82 -0.32 -25.95
C LYS A 110 16.63 0.87 -26.48
N SER A 111 17.52 1.38 -25.67
CA SER A 111 18.34 2.56 -26.06
C SER A 111 19.61 2.19 -26.85
#